data_f087a1ad065159fb5cc2f77cd026d465
#
_entry.id   f087a1ad065159fb5cc2f77cd026d465
#
_cell.length_a   1.000
_cell.length_b   1.000
_cell.length_c   1.000
_cell.angle_alpha   90.00
_cell.angle_beta   90.00
_cell.angle_gamma   90.00
#
_symmetry.space_group_name_H-M   'P 1'
#
loop_
_entity.id
_entity.type
_entity.pdbx_description
1 polymer ?
#
loop_
_entity_poly.entity_id
_entity_poly.type
_entity_poly.pdbx_seq_one_letter_code
_entity_poly.pdbx_strand_id
1 'polypeptide(L)'
;LGDVYKRQVLYVIRCLLDSDIPLNEGCFAPLDLVVPEGCLLNPRPPAAVVAGNVEVYQALCNLLFAAFGAQAAGQGTMNNVSFGNGRCQYYETVAGGGGAGEGFAGSVGLQSHMTNSRLTDPEVLESRYPVRLESFVLRSGSGGQGRWPGGDGLERTIRFLEPMSVSLISGSRQVPPFGLNGGASGACGENLRLDREGVAHPLPGAVQLELLAGEAIRMLTPGGGGMGR
;
A
#
# COMPACT_ATOMS: atom_id res chain seq x y z
N LEU A 1 -21.16 3.77 1.28
CA LEU A 1 -19.82 3.97 0.68
C LEU A 1 -19.46 5.45 0.54
N GLY A 2 -20.38 6.33 0.17
CA GLY A 2 -20.11 7.78 0.03
C GLY A 2 -19.48 8.42 1.27
N ASP A 3 -19.87 8.04 2.46
CA ASP A 3 -19.32 8.59 3.71
C ASP A 3 -17.88 8.11 4.00
N VAL A 4 -17.49 7.00 3.42
CA VAL A 4 -16.17 6.42 3.60
C VAL A 4 -15.11 7.29 2.93
N TYR A 5 -15.34 7.76 1.71
CA TYR A 5 -14.38 8.59 0.96
C TYR A 5 -14.33 10.06 1.41
N LYS A 6 -15.35 10.54 2.07
CA LYS A 6 -15.31 11.86 2.74
C LYS A 6 -14.15 11.97 3.71
N ARG A 7 -13.82 10.87 4.42
CA ARG A 7 -12.72 10.84 5.38
C ARG A 7 -11.36 11.07 4.73
N GLN A 8 -11.14 10.59 3.49
CA GLN A 8 -9.89 10.81 2.77
C GLN A 8 -9.75 12.27 2.34
N VAL A 9 -10.85 12.87 1.87
CA VAL A 9 -10.86 14.31 1.54
C VAL A 9 -10.53 15.12 2.79
N LEU A 10 -11.19 14.83 3.90
CA LEU A 10 -10.93 15.50 5.17
C LEU A 10 -9.50 15.30 5.65
N TYR A 11 -8.98 14.06 5.57
CA TYR A 11 -7.61 13.74 5.93
C TYR A 11 -6.62 14.60 5.14
N VAL A 12 -6.74 14.61 3.79
CA VAL A 12 -5.83 15.36 2.92
C VAL A 12 -5.92 16.86 3.19
N ILE A 13 -7.12 17.43 3.29
CA ILE A 13 -7.30 18.85 3.57
C ILE A 13 -6.68 19.20 4.92
N ARG A 14 -6.89 18.42 5.96
CA ARG A 14 -6.28 18.67 7.27
C ARG A 14 -4.75 18.58 7.25
N CYS A 15 -4.18 17.70 6.43
CA CYS A 15 -2.72 17.64 6.24
C CYS A 15 -2.16 18.88 5.52
N LEU A 16 -2.98 19.55 4.70
CA LEU A 16 -2.59 20.73 3.94
C LEU A 16 -2.83 22.05 4.67
N LEU A 17 -3.65 22.04 5.72
CA LEU A 17 -3.94 23.24 6.51
C LEU A 17 -2.89 23.40 7.62
N ASP A 18 -2.31 24.59 7.68
CA ASP A 18 -1.42 24.99 8.78
C ASP A 18 -2.26 25.51 9.97
N SER A 19 -3.18 24.67 10.45
CA SER A 19 -4.03 25.00 11.59
C SER A 19 -4.59 23.77 12.28
N ASP A 20 -4.73 23.85 13.58
CA ASP A 20 -5.25 22.77 14.43
C ASP A 20 -6.77 22.87 14.54
N ILE A 21 -7.49 22.53 13.44
CA ILE A 21 -8.95 22.55 13.41
C ILE A 21 -9.54 21.28 14.04
N PRO A 22 -10.64 21.36 14.78
CA PRO A 22 -11.33 20.21 15.34
C PRO A 22 -11.80 19.25 14.26
N LEU A 23 -11.66 17.94 14.50
CA LEU A 23 -12.17 16.90 13.59
C LEU A 23 -13.68 16.71 13.81
N ASN A 24 -14.50 17.44 13.05
CA ASN A 24 -15.95 17.36 13.09
C ASN A 24 -16.58 17.71 11.73
N GLU A 25 -17.90 17.61 11.61
CA GLU A 25 -18.65 17.91 10.38
C GLU A 25 -18.45 19.34 9.86
N GLY A 26 -18.09 20.29 10.71
CA GLY A 26 -17.78 21.67 10.29
C GLY A 26 -16.62 21.76 9.30
N CYS A 27 -15.71 20.76 9.29
CA CYS A 27 -14.63 20.69 8.31
C CYS A 27 -15.15 20.53 6.86
N PHE A 28 -16.36 20.05 6.67
CA PHE A 28 -17.00 19.90 5.35
C PHE A 28 -17.82 21.10 4.94
N ALA A 29 -18.09 22.05 5.82
CA ALA A 29 -18.94 23.20 5.50
C ALA A 29 -18.51 23.99 4.24
N PRO A 30 -17.20 24.17 3.95
CA PRO A 30 -16.75 24.84 2.73
C PRO A 30 -16.59 23.90 1.53
N LEU A 31 -16.92 22.60 1.65
CA LEU A 31 -16.64 21.57 0.64
C LEU A 31 -17.92 21.06 0.01
N ASP A 32 -18.01 21.10 -1.30
CA ASP A 32 -19.03 20.40 -2.08
C ASP A 32 -18.44 19.13 -2.68
N LEU A 33 -18.88 17.97 -2.19
CA LEU A 33 -18.39 16.65 -2.62
C LEU A 33 -19.39 16.02 -3.59
N VAL A 34 -19.04 16.03 -4.87
CA VAL A 34 -19.84 15.41 -5.92
C VAL A 34 -19.28 14.05 -6.26
N VAL A 35 -19.97 12.97 -5.86
CA VAL A 35 -19.62 11.58 -6.17
C VAL A 35 -20.74 10.96 -7.00
N PRO A 36 -20.62 10.91 -8.34
CA PRO A 36 -21.67 10.39 -9.21
C PRO A 36 -22.03 8.96 -8.87
N GLU A 37 -23.32 8.65 -8.91
CA GLU A 37 -23.80 7.28 -8.72
C GLU A 37 -23.35 6.38 -9.87
N GLY A 38 -22.98 5.13 -9.58
CA GLY A 38 -22.52 4.13 -10.54
C GLY A 38 -21.02 4.24 -10.89
N CYS A 39 -20.27 5.15 -10.25
CA CYS A 39 -18.80 5.18 -10.39
C CYS A 39 -18.13 4.24 -9.37
N LEU A 40 -16.80 4.05 -9.50
CA LEU A 40 -16.00 3.22 -8.59
C LEU A 40 -16.18 3.58 -7.11
N LEU A 41 -16.30 4.89 -6.81
CA LEU A 41 -16.45 5.39 -5.44
C LEU A 41 -17.90 5.35 -4.93
N ASN A 42 -18.89 5.17 -5.82
CA ASN A 42 -20.31 5.10 -5.50
C ASN A 42 -21.02 4.07 -6.39
N PRO A 43 -20.66 2.79 -6.27
CA PRO A 43 -21.21 1.73 -7.12
C PRO A 43 -22.68 1.46 -6.81
N ARG A 44 -23.43 1.05 -7.83
CA ARG A 44 -24.81 0.60 -7.68
C ARG A 44 -24.86 -0.88 -7.29
N PRO A 45 -25.79 -1.30 -6.42
CA PRO A 45 -26.05 -2.72 -6.21
C PRO A 45 -26.41 -3.42 -7.54
N PRO A 46 -26.00 -4.68 -7.76
CA PRO A 46 -25.32 -5.62 -6.87
C PRO A 46 -23.78 -5.62 -6.99
N ALA A 47 -23.13 -4.51 -7.31
CA ALA A 47 -21.68 -4.45 -7.44
C ALA A 47 -20.97 -5.00 -6.19
N ALA A 48 -19.98 -5.85 -6.40
CA ALA A 48 -19.15 -6.34 -5.32
C ALA A 48 -18.31 -5.20 -4.71
N VAL A 49 -18.31 -5.11 -3.39
CA VAL A 49 -17.57 -4.07 -2.67
C VAL A 49 -16.68 -4.73 -1.62
N VAL A 50 -15.36 -4.72 -1.86
CA VAL A 50 -14.36 -5.25 -0.94
C VAL A 50 -13.04 -4.48 -1.08
N ALA A 51 -12.25 -4.44 -0.03
CA ALA A 51 -10.91 -3.86 0.00
C ALA A 51 -10.83 -2.35 -0.36
N GLY A 52 -11.94 -1.64 -0.46
CA GLY A 52 -11.95 -0.19 -0.71
C GLY A 52 -11.20 0.60 0.37
N ASN A 53 -11.28 0.13 1.61
CA ASN A 53 -10.61 0.73 2.75
C ASN A 53 -9.10 0.43 2.87
N VAL A 54 -8.56 -0.45 2.05
CA VAL A 54 -7.12 -0.82 2.09
C VAL A 54 -6.39 -0.49 0.79
N GLU A 55 -7.12 -0.33 -0.31
CA GLU A 55 -6.53 -0.04 -1.63
C GLU A 55 -6.99 1.31 -2.18
N VAL A 56 -8.31 1.51 -2.35
CA VAL A 56 -8.85 2.75 -2.96
C VAL A 56 -8.53 3.98 -2.11
N TYR A 57 -8.46 3.86 -0.79
CA TYR A 57 -8.09 4.94 0.11
C TYR A 57 -6.70 5.50 -0.17
N GLN A 58 -5.73 4.63 -0.33
CA GLN A 58 -4.35 5.02 -0.60
C GLN A 58 -4.27 5.77 -1.93
N ALA A 59 -4.94 5.23 -2.96
CA ALA A 59 -4.98 5.84 -4.29
C ALA A 59 -5.67 7.21 -4.24
N LEU A 60 -6.80 7.34 -3.53
CA LEU A 60 -7.54 8.59 -3.42
C LEU A 60 -6.73 9.68 -2.70
N CYS A 61 -6.05 9.34 -1.61
CA CYS A 61 -5.16 10.28 -0.92
C CYS A 61 -4.02 10.76 -1.84
N ASN A 62 -3.36 9.84 -2.56
CA ASN A 62 -2.32 10.19 -3.52
C ASN A 62 -2.85 11.16 -4.60
N LEU A 63 -4.03 10.89 -5.17
CA LEU A 63 -4.64 11.74 -6.19
C LEU A 63 -4.96 13.14 -5.65
N LEU A 64 -5.50 13.23 -4.45
CA LEU A 64 -5.84 14.51 -3.83
C LEU A 64 -4.58 15.33 -3.49
N PHE A 65 -3.56 14.74 -2.90
CA PHE A 65 -2.29 15.43 -2.66
C PHE A 65 -1.65 15.93 -3.96
N ALA A 66 -1.70 15.12 -5.02
CA ALA A 66 -1.19 15.52 -6.32
C ALA A 66 -2.04 16.65 -6.96
N ALA A 67 -3.37 16.60 -6.84
CA ALA A 67 -4.26 17.64 -7.34
C ALA A 67 -3.99 19.02 -6.69
N PHE A 68 -3.58 19.02 -5.43
CA PHE A 68 -3.12 20.22 -4.73
C PHE A 68 -1.64 20.54 -4.98
N GLY A 69 -0.92 19.75 -5.78
CA GLY A 69 0.50 19.98 -6.05
C GLY A 69 1.42 19.71 -4.86
N ALA A 70 0.92 19.09 -3.80
CA ALA A 70 1.61 19.00 -2.51
C ALA A 70 2.59 17.82 -2.42
N GLN A 71 2.23 16.65 -2.98
CA GLN A 71 3.01 15.43 -2.84
C GLN A 71 2.83 14.49 -4.02
N ALA A 72 3.90 13.86 -4.47
CA ALA A 72 3.89 12.74 -5.42
C ALA A 72 3.26 11.49 -4.79
N ALA A 73 2.91 10.49 -5.60
CA ALA A 73 2.26 9.30 -5.09
C ALA A 73 3.18 8.48 -4.18
N GLY A 74 2.66 8.08 -3.03
CA GLY A 74 3.21 6.98 -2.25
C GLY A 74 2.85 5.63 -2.87
N GLN A 75 3.18 4.54 -2.20
CA GLN A 75 2.96 3.15 -2.66
C GLN A 75 1.54 2.87 -3.19
N GLY A 76 0.52 3.57 -2.74
CA GLY A 76 -0.85 3.49 -3.24
C GLY A 76 -1.59 2.19 -2.90
N THR A 77 -1.13 1.44 -1.94
CA THR A 77 -1.64 0.14 -1.52
C THR A 77 -1.22 -0.14 -0.08
N MET A 78 -1.92 -1.02 0.62
CA MET A 78 -1.48 -1.52 1.93
C MET A 78 -0.66 -2.82 1.81
N ASN A 79 -0.51 -3.38 0.61
CA ASN A 79 0.19 -4.65 0.38
C ASN A 79 -0.26 -5.74 1.37
N ASN A 80 -1.55 -6.08 1.28
CA ASN A 80 -2.21 -6.98 2.22
C ASN A 80 -1.76 -8.42 1.97
N VAL A 81 -1.37 -9.10 3.03
CA VAL A 81 -1.00 -10.50 3.06
C VAL A 81 -1.85 -11.21 4.11
N SER A 82 -2.60 -12.21 3.70
CA SER A 82 -3.28 -13.12 4.62
C SER A 82 -2.79 -14.53 4.37
N PHE A 83 -2.56 -15.29 5.42
CA PHE A 83 -2.31 -16.72 5.28
C PHE A 83 -2.91 -17.51 6.44
N GLY A 84 -3.17 -18.78 6.20
CA GLY A 84 -3.69 -19.64 7.23
C GLY A 84 -3.99 -21.05 6.77
N ASN A 85 -4.37 -21.89 7.72
CA ASN A 85 -4.88 -23.23 7.53
C ASN A 85 -5.98 -23.53 8.58
N GLY A 86 -6.35 -24.79 8.77
CA GLY A 86 -7.38 -25.16 9.74
C GLY A 86 -7.03 -24.89 11.21
N ARG A 87 -5.79 -24.48 11.53
CA ARG A 87 -5.30 -24.27 12.91
C ARG A 87 -4.97 -22.82 13.23
N CYS A 88 -4.56 -22.04 12.25
CA CYS A 88 -4.14 -20.67 12.46
C CYS A 88 -4.51 -19.78 11.27
N GLN A 89 -4.64 -18.48 11.56
CA GLN A 89 -4.84 -17.44 10.56
C GLN A 89 -4.04 -16.21 10.94
N TYR A 90 -3.47 -15.55 9.94
CA TYR A 90 -2.68 -14.35 10.10
C TYR A 90 -3.00 -13.34 9.00
N TYR A 91 -2.90 -12.07 9.34
CA TYR A 91 -3.02 -10.95 8.41
C TYR A 91 -1.99 -9.88 8.75
N GLU A 92 -1.35 -9.34 7.71
CA GLU A 92 -0.47 -8.18 7.84
C GLU A 92 -0.58 -7.26 6.63
N THR A 93 -0.06 -6.05 6.80
CA THR A 93 0.13 -5.07 5.74
C THR A 93 1.62 -4.73 5.66
N VAL A 94 2.18 -4.66 4.45
CA VAL A 94 3.61 -4.37 4.27
C VAL A 94 3.79 -2.94 3.77
N ALA A 95 4.61 -2.16 4.48
CA ALA A 95 4.92 -0.79 4.11
C ALA A 95 5.67 -0.69 2.78
N GLY A 96 5.63 0.46 2.14
CA GLY A 96 6.36 0.75 0.91
C GLY A 96 6.93 2.17 0.90
N GLY A 97 7.26 2.69 -0.27
CA GLY A 97 7.82 4.03 -0.40
C GLY A 97 6.77 5.12 -0.30
N GLY A 98 7.07 6.18 0.44
CA GLY A 98 6.30 7.42 0.48
C GLY A 98 6.61 8.30 -0.73
N GLY A 99 5.64 9.09 -1.18
CA GLY A 99 5.87 10.11 -2.20
C GLY A 99 6.65 11.31 -1.65
N ALA A 100 7.47 11.93 -2.50
CA ALA A 100 8.16 13.17 -2.18
C ALA A 100 7.25 14.39 -2.34
N GLY A 101 7.55 15.45 -1.63
CA GLY A 101 6.92 16.77 -1.80
C GLY A 101 7.95 17.87 -1.92
N GLU A 102 7.52 19.11 -2.12
CA GLU A 102 8.44 20.24 -2.14
C GLU A 102 9.07 20.42 -0.76
N GLY A 103 10.40 20.38 -0.71
CA GLY A 103 11.17 20.53 0.53
C GLY A 103 11.43 19.23 1.30
N PHE A 104 10.89 18.07 0.86
CA PHE A 104 11.15 16.81 1.54
C PHE A 104 11.17 15.61 0.61
N ALA A 105 12.05 14.65 0.91
CA ALA A 105 12.10 13.36 0.25
C ALA A 105 11.00 12.43 0.77
N GLY A 106 10.58 11.46 -0.04
CA GLY A 106 9.66 10.41 0.39
C GLY A 106 10.26 9.52 1.47
N SER A 107 9.45 9.14 2.45
CA SER A 107 9.89 8.24 3.52
C SER A 107 10.05 6.81 3.00
N VAL A 108 11.10 6.13 3.47
CA VAL A 108 11.43 4.76 3.07
C VAL A 108 10.68 3.77 3.96
N GLY A 109 10.00 2.78 3.36
CA GLY A 109 9.39 1.68 4.09
C GLY A 109 8.39 2.11 5.17
N LEU A 110 7.59 3.13 4.90
CA LEU A 110 6.65 3.71 5.86
C LEU A 110 5.20 3.40 5.47
N GLN A 111 4.37 3.07 6.46
CA GLN A 111 2.92 3.08 6.30
C GLN A 111 2.44 4.53 6.17
N SER A 112 1.71 4.82 5.08
CA SER A 112 1.25 6.18 4.75
C SER A 112 -0.27 6.29 4.83
N HIS A 113 -0.78 7.51 4.78
CA HIS A 113 -2.20 7.86 4.69
C HIS A 113 -3.11 7.03 5.60
N MET A 114 -3.45 7.40 6.73
CA MET A 114 -4.43 6.71 7.61
C MET A 114 -4.12 5.24 7.94
N THR A 115 -3.03 4.66 7.43
CA THR A 115 -2.57 3.33 7.76
C THR A 115 -1.70 3.41 9.01
N ASN A 116 -2.08 2.71 10.06
CA ASN A 116 -1.39 2.71 11.36
C ASN A 116 -0.98 1.31 11.83
N SER A 117 -0.96 0.35 10.92
CA SER A 117 -0.56 -1.03 11.19
C SER A 117 0.94 -1.12 11.46
N ARG A 118 1.31 -2.07 12.29
CA ARG A 118 2.70 -2.51 12.50
C ARG A 118 2.83 -3.96 12.10
N LEU A 119 4.03 -4.37 11.71
CA LEU A 119 4.34 -5.78 11.48
C LEU A 119 4.59 -6.48 12.82
N THR A 120 4.25 -7.77 12.85
CA THR A 120 4.60 -8.63 13.97
C THR A 120 6.12 -8.83 13.96
N ASP A 121 6.72 -8.77 15.13
CA ASP A 121 8.13 -9.09 15.33
C ASP A 121 8.45 -10.48 14.77
N PRO A 122 9.59 -10.67 14.05
CA PRO A 122 9.93 -11.94 13.43
C PRO A 122 9.92 -13.13 14.39
N GLU A 123 10.48 -12.97 15.58
CA GLU A 123 10.56 -14.07 16.56
C GLU A 123 9.15 -14.45 17.07
N VAL A 124 8.28 -13.46 17.26
CA VAL A 124 6.89 -13.69 17.64
C VAL A 124 6.11 -14.33 16.49
N LEU A 125 6.32 -13.89 15.25
CA LEU A 125 5.69 -14.46 14.07
C LEU A 125 6.04 -15.96 13.94
N GLU A 126 7.32 -16.29 13.98
CA GLU A 126 7.83 -17.66 13.82
C GLU A 126 7.48 -18.57 15.00
N SER A 127 7.32 -18.02 16.21
CA SER A 127 6.89 -18.80 17.40
C SER A 127 5.40 -19.14 17.36
N ARG A 128 4.57 -18.32 16.73
CA ARG A 128 3.11 -18.50 16.69
C ARG A 128 2.60 -19.21 15.46
N TYR A 129 3.30 -19.10 14.34
CA TYR A 129 2.87 -19.61 13.05
C TYR A 129 3.95 -20.50 12.43
N PRO A 130 3.61 -21.54 11.70
CA PRO A 130 4.59 -22.41 11.05
C PRO A 130 5.14 -21.74 9.77
N VAL A 131 5.83 -20.64 9.97
CA VAL A 131 6.47 -19.84 8.91
C VAL A 131 7.90 -19.48 9.32
N ARG A 132 8.70 -19.05 8.36
CA ARG A 132 10.01 -18.43 8.57
C ARG A 132 10.11 -17.16 7.78
N LEU A 133 10.51 -16.06 8.43
CA LEU A 133 10.85 -14.81 7.77
C LEU A 133 12.29 -14.92 7.22
N GLU A 134 12.43 -15.07 5.90
CA GLU A 134 13.73 -15.20 5.25
C GLU A 134 14.39 -13.88 4.91
N SER A 135 13.58 -12.87 4.61
CA SER A 135 14.05 -11.53 4.24
C SER A 135 13.06 -10.45 4.67
N PHE A 136 13.58 -9.37 5.23
CA PHE A 136 12.87 -8.13 5.45
C PHE A 136 13.86 -6.97 5.35
N VAL A 137 14.00 -6.43 4.14
CA VAL A 137 15.04 -5.46 3.80
C VAL A 137 14.48 -4.30 2.96
N LEU A 138 15.24 -3.22 2.86
CA LEU A 138 14.93 -2.10 1.99
C LEU A 138 15.14 -2.51 0.52
N ARG A 139 14.16 -2.15 -0.33
CA ARG A 139 14.26 -2.30 -1.80
C ARG A 139 14.96 -1.07 -2.38
N SER A 140 16.26 -0.97 -2.18
CA SER A 140 17.06 0.19 -2.58
C SER A 140 16.90 0.54 -4.06
N GLY A 141 16.75 1.83 -4.36
CA GLY A 141 16.59 2.34 -5.72
C GLY A 141 15.20 2.18 -6.31
N SER A 142 14.19 1.78 -5.52
CA SER A 142 12.81 1.69 -5.98
C SER A 142 12.05 3.01 -5.92
N GLY A 143 12.53 4.00 -5.19
CA GLY A 143 11.98 5.36 -5.17
C GLY A 143 12.24 6.13 -6.47
N GLY A 144 11.26 6.92 -6.90
CA GLY A 144 11.36 7.76 -8.08
C GLY A 144 12.37 8.90 -7.90
N GLN A 145 13.18 9.15 -8.91
CA GLN A 145 14.16 10.23 -8.91
C GLN A 145 13.50 11.61 -9.03
N GLY A 146 14.15 12.63 -8.52
CA GLY A 146 13.70 14.02 -8.57
C GLY A 146 14.61 14.92 -7.74
N ARG A 147 14.34 16.22 -7.74
CA ARG A 147 15.00 17.13 -6.80
C ARG A 147 14.80 16.67 -5.35
N TRP A 148 13.61 16.14 -5.06
CA TRP A 148 13.29 15.40 -3.86
C TRP A 148 12.91 13.97 -4.28
N PRO A 149 13.74 12.97 -3.95
CA PRO A 149 13.47 11.59 -4.37
C PRO A 149 12.31 10.98 -3.58
N GLY A 150 11.57 10.10 -4.23
CA GLY A 150 10.58 9.24 -3.57
C GLY A 150 11.26 8.23 -2.65
N GLY A 151 10.52 7.74 -1.65
CA GLY A 151 11.00 6.73 -0.72
C GLY A 151 11.10 5.35 -1.36
N ASP A 152 12.05 4.55 -0.91
CA ASP A 152 12.17 3.16 -1.32
C ASP A 152 11.11 2.28 -0.65
N GLY A 153 10.71 1.22 -1.35
CA GLY A 153 9.88 0.15 -0.82
C GLY A 153 10.68 -0.85 0.00
N LEU A 154 10.03 -1.98 0.28
CA LEU A 154 10.57 -3.10 1.06
C LEU A 154 10.55 -4.39 0.24
N GLU A 155 11.42 -5.31 0.57
CA GLU A 155 11.34 -6.72 0.23
C GLU A 155 11.02 -7.52 1.49
N ARG A 156 9.98 -8.36 1.42
CA ARG A 156 9.60 -9.28 2.48
C ARG A 156 9.38 -10.68 1.92
N THR A 157 10.10 -11.65 2.47
CA THR A 157 9.99 -13.06 2.06
C THR A 157 9.60 -13.91 3.25
N ILE A 158 8.46 -14.60 3.15
CA ILE A 158 7.95 -15.52 4.17
C ILE A 158 7.87 -16.92 3.57
N ARG A 159 8.59 -17.87 4.16
CA ARG A 159 8.54 -19.30 3.83
C ARG A 159 7.56 -20.02 4.72
N PHE A 160 6.73 -20.87 4.12
CA PHE A 160 5.73 -21.68 4.81
C PHE A 160 6.31 -23.04 5.17
N LEU A 161 6.25 -23.42 6.44
CA LEU A 161 6.77 -24.70 6.94
C LEU A 161 5.70 -25.81 6.89
N GLU A 162 4.45 -25.43 6.65
CA GLU A 162 3.30 -26.31 6.44
C GLU A 162 2.47 -25.80 5.26
N PRO A 163 1.59 -26.63 4.68
CA PRO A 163 0.66 -26.17 3.67
C PRO A 163 -0.24 -25.04 4.20
N MET A 164 -0.37 -23.96 3.42
CA MET A 164 -1.14 -22.76 3.76
C MET A 164 -1.92 -22.25 2.57
N SER A 165 -3.16 -21.81 2.83
CA SER A 165 -3.87 -20.91 1.92
C SER A 165 -3.33 -19.50 2.11
N VAL A 166 -2.96 -18.84 1.00
CA VAL A 166 -2.40 -17.48 1.01
C VAL A 166 -3.24 -16.59 0.11
N SER A 167 -3.56 -15.40 0.60
CA SER A 167 -4.25 -14.36 -0.17
C SER A 167 -3.44 -13.08 -0.16
N LEU A 168 -3.23 -12.51 -1.35
CA LEU A 168 -2.59 -11.22 -1.54
C LEU A 168 -3.59 -10.24 -2.14
N ILE A 169 -3.63 -9.01 -1.61
CA ILE A 169 -4.36 -7.89 -2.23
C ILE A 169 -3.42 -6.68 -2.21
N SER A 170 -2.98 -6.28 -3.39
CA SER A 170 -1.96 -5.24 -3.54
C SER A 170 -2.11 -4.50 -4.86
N GLY A 171 -2.03 -3.18 -4.79
CA GLY A 171 -2.03 -2.26 -5.92
C GLY A 171 -0.63 -1.94 -6.43
N SER A 172 -0.54 -1.02 -7.37
CA SER A 172 0.72 -0.51 -7.95
C SER A 172 1.66 -1.60 -8.48
N ARG A 173 1.07 -2.65 -9.10
CA ARG A 173 1.80 -3.77 -9.73
C ARG A 173 1.95 -3.60 -11.24
N GLN A 174 1.09 -2.78 -11.86
CA GLN A 174 1.10 -2.50 -13.31
C GLN A 174 1.28 -1.01 -13.58
N VAL A 175 0.72 -0.15 -12.73
CA VAL A 175 0.84 1.30 -12.82
C VAL A 175 1.74 1.76 -11.67
N PRO A 176 2.90 2.38 -11.96
CA PRO A 176 3.81 2.83 -10.93
C PRO A 176 3.27 4.03 -10.16
N PRO A 177 3.66 4.22 -8.89
CA PRO A 177 3.40 5.47 -8.17
C PRO A 177 4.01 6.65 -8.92
N PHE A 178 3.18 7.60 -9.32
CA PHE A 178 3.61 8.71 -10.18
C PHE A 178 4.47 9.73 -9.43
N GLY A 179 5.43 10.31 -10.16
CA GLY A 179 6.15 11.51 -9.71
C GLY A 179 5.35 12.78 -9.99
N LEU A 180 5.79 13.92 -9.43
CA LEU A 180 5.11 15.21 -9.57
C LEU A 180 6.11 16.29 -9.99
N ASN A 181 5.63 17.31 -10.72
CA ASN A 181 6.43 18.48 -11.15
C ASN A 181 7.74 18.12 -11.86
N GLY A 182 7.75 17.03 -12.63
CA GLY A 182 8.91 16.54 -13.39
C GLY A 182 9.77 15.52 -12.65
N GLY A 183 9.39 15.11 -11.44
CA GLY A 183 9.96 13.95 -10.76
C GLY A 183 9.53 12.63 -11.43
N ALA A 184 10.37 11.61 -11.33
CA ALA A 184 10.12 10.29 -11.89
C ALA A 184 9.15 9.46 -11.02
N SER A 185 8.48 8.51 -11.66
CA SER A 185 7.68 7.52 -10.93
C SER A 185 8.57 6.59 -10.10
N GLY A 186 8.03 6.09 -8.99
CA GLY A 186 8.63 4.98 -8.25
C GLY A 186 8.49 3.66 -9.01
N ALA A 187 9.23 2.63 -8.62
CA ALA A 187 9.11 1.30 -9.17
C ALA A 187 7.78 0.64 -8.79
N CYS A 188 7.18 -0.12 -9.71
CA CYS A 188 6.05 -0.99 -9.38
C CYS A 188 6.45 -2.02 -8.32
N GLY A 189 5.47 -2.44 -7.51
CA GLY A 189 5.64 -3.60 -6.66
C GLY A 189 5.57 -4.91 -7.45
N GLU A 190 6.03 -5.99 -6.84
CA GLU A 190 5.99 -7.33 -7.41
C GLU A 190 5.60 -8.35 -6.33
N ASN A 191 4.82 -9.35 -6.72
CA ASN A 191 4.51 -10.51 -5.89
C ASN A 191 5.06 -11.76 -6.58
N LEU A 192 5.79 -12.58 -5.84
CA LEU A 192 6.42 -13.79 -6.36
C LEU A 192 6.11 -14.97 -5.43
N ARG A 193 5.75 -16.12 -6.00
CA ARG A 193 5.84 -17.41 -5.32
C ARG A 193 7.24 -17.95 -5.56
N LEU A 194 7.91 -18.38 -4.52
CA LEU A 194 9.15 -19.14 -4.61
C LEU A 194 8.83 -20.61 -4.37
N ASP A 195 9.18 -21.46 -5.30
CA ASP A 195 9.08 -22.91 -5.09
C ASP A 195 10.13 -23.42 -4.08
N ARG A 196 10.19 -24.74 -3.88
CA ARG A 196 11.11 -25.36 -2.93
C ARG A 196 12.57 -25.22 -3.33
N GLU A 197 12.82 -25.11 -4.63
CA GLU A 197 14.12 -24.91 -5.25
C GLU A 197 14.53 -23.43 -5.25
N GLY A 198 13.62 -22.52 -4.88
CA GLY A 198 13.84 -21.08 -4.85
C GLY A 198 13.57 -20.40 -6.19
N VAL A 199 12.99 -21.09 -7.17
CA VAL A 199 12.64 -20.49 -8.46
C VAL A 199 11.42 -19.58 -8.26
N ALA A 200 11.52 -18.35 -8.79
CA ALA A 200 10.51 -17.34 -8.64
C ALA A 200 9.45 -17.41 -9.76
N HIS A 201 8.19 -17.43 -9.37
CA HIS A 201 7.03 -17.42 -10.26
C HIS A 201 6.19 -16.15 -10.00
N PRO A 202 6.03 -15.27 -11.00
CA PRO A 202 5.25 -14.04 -10.83
C PRO A 202 3.79 -14.31 -10.46
N LEU A 203 3.25 -13.48 -9.57
CA LEU A 203 1.86 -13.50 -9.14
C LEU A 203 1.18 -12.16 -9.46
N PRO A 204 -0.13 -12.15 -9.73
CA PRO A 204 -0.87 -10.91 -9.88
C PRO A 204 -1.01 -10.14 -8.56
N GLY A 205 -1.46 -8.87 -8.65
CA GLY A 205 -1.67 -8.01 -7.49
C GLY A 205 -2.74 -8.53 -6.53
N ALA A 206 -3.76 -9.20 -7.05
CA ALA A 206 -4.80 -9.87 -6.26
C ALA A 206 -4.82 -11.36 -6.62
N VAL A 207 -4.58 -12.21 -5.63
CA VAL A 207 -4.52 -13.67 -5.84
C VAL A 207 -4.79 -14.41 -4.55
N GLN A 208 -5.42 -15.57 -4.67
CA GLN A 208 -5.52 -16.59 -3.64
C GLN A 208 -4.92 -17.89 -4.18
N LEU A 209 -4.07 -18.54 -3.39
CA LEU A 209 -3.37 -19.77 -3.80
C LEU A 209 -3.09 -20.64 -2.59
N GLU A 210 -2.93 -21.92 -2.86
CA GLU A 210 -2.46 -22.91 -1.88
C GLU A 210 -0.95 -23.08 -2.06
N LEU A 211 -0.20 -22.94 -0.98
CA LEU A 211 1.24 -23.18 -0.93
C LEU A 211 1.54 -24.45 -0.16
N LEU A 212 2.49 -25.19 -0.66
CA LEU A 212 3.01 -26.38 -0.01
C LEU A 212 4.08 -26.01 1.04
N ALA A 213 4.32 -26.92 1.98
CA ALA A 213 5.45 -26.79 2.89
C ALA A 213 6.77 -26.62 2.10
N GLY A 214 7.57 -25.66 2.48
CA GLY A 214 8.84 -25.33 1.81
C GLY A 214 8.71 -24.31 0.68
N GLU A 215 7.53 -23.87 0.30
CA GLU A 215 7.34 -22.74 -0.62
C GLU A 215 7.29 -21.41 0.12
N ALA A 216 7.49 -20.30 -0.60
CA ALA A 216 7.49 -18.97 0.00
C ALA A 216 6.73 -17.94 -0.86
N ILE A 217 6.31 -16.86 -0.22
CA ILE A 217 5.91 -15.62 -0.89
C ILE A 217 7.02 -14.59 -0.69
N ARG A 218 7.46 -13.99 -1.79
CA ARG A 218 8.28 -12.77 -1.79
C ARG A 218 7.44 -11.64 -2.31
N MET A 219 7.34 -10.59 -1.51
CA MET A 219 6.67 -9.34 -1.88
C MET A 219 7.72 -8.23 -1.95
N LEU A 220 7.82 -7.58 -3.12
CA LEU A 220 8.56 -6.34 -3.31
C LEU A 220 7.53 -5.22 -3.35
N THR A 221 7.55 -4.33 -2.35
CA THR A 221 6.58 -3.24 -2.30
C THR A 221 6.97 -2.09 -3.21
N PRO A 222 6.00 -1.28 -3.70
CA PRO A 222 6.29 -0.16 -4.57
C PRO A 222 7.16 0.90 -3.91
N GLY A 223 7.99 1.57 -4.68
CA GLY A 223 8.60 2.84 -4.30
C GLY A 223 7.63 4.01 -4.43
N GLY A 224 7.90 5.13 -3.76
CA GLY A 224 7.16 6.37 -3.94
C GLY A 224 7.65 7.19 -5.13
N GLY A 225 6.82 8.08 -5.67
CA GLY A 225 7.19 9.01 -6.71
C GLY A 225 8.10 10.14 -6.22
N GLY A 226 9.00 10.61 -7.08
CA GLY A 226 9.84 11.77 -6.85
C GLY A 226 9.14 13.09 -7.14
N MET A 227 9.69 14.20 -6.68
CA MET A 227 9.16 15.56 -6.83
C MET A 227 10.22 16.48 -7.44
N GLY A 228 9.80 17.24 -8.47
CA GLY A 228 10.66 18.25 -9.12
C GLY A 228 11.73 17.66 -10.04
N ARG A 229 12.31 18.51 -10.88
CA ARG A 229 13.45 18.19 -11.76
C ARG A 229 14.76 18.43 -11.07
#